data_a84d1fbf313a06d9ca1d1b8af883e914
#
_entry.id   a84d1fbf313a06d9ca1d1b8af883e914
#
_cell.length_a   1.000
_cell.length_b   1.000
_cell.length_c   1.000
_cell.angle_alpha   90.00
_cell.angle_beta   90.00
_cell.angle_gamma   90.00
#
_symmetry.space_group_name_H-M   'P 1'
#
loop_
_entity.id
_entity.type
_entity.pdbx_description
1 polymer ?
#
loop_
_entity_poly.entity_id
_entity_poly.type
_entity_poly.pdbx_seq_one_letter_code
_entity_poly.pdbx_strand_id
1 'polypeptide(L)'
;MLEVKQEVAPWVTLQIVAFPQEGILSYPNGAALLEEALKLGADVVGAIPHFEFTREYGVQSLHIAFALAKKYDRPLDIHCDEIDDEQSRFVETVATLAYEAGIGPRVTASHTTAMHSYNGAYTSRLFRLLKMSGINFVANPLVNIHLQGRFDDYPKRRGITRVKELQEAGINVCFGHDDVFDPWYPLGTGNMLQVLHMGLHVCQMMGYPQIDSGLDLITHNSARTFGLSDYGIATGNPANLVILPAESGFEAVRCQVPVRWSIRQGRVIATTQLAQTWIQMDIGGGGGQLCQKQPLCVAQRGVKVSETLPRCAGGGESRSPARST
;
A
#
# COMPACT_ATOMS: atom_id res chain seq x y z
N MET A 1 -17.74 -2.16 -14.87
CA MET A 1 -17.12 -2.35 -13.51
C MET A 1 -18.05 -3.04 -12.53
N LEU A 2 -19.31 -2.64 -12.36
CA LEU A 2 -20.24 -3.30 -11.42
C LEU A 2 -20.51 -4.78 -11.77
N GLU A 3 -20.65 -5.11 -13.05
CA GLU A 3 -20.76 -6.50 -13.53
C GLU A 3 -19.52 -7.31 -13.19
N VAL A 4 -18.32 -6.77 -13.48
CA VAL A 4 -17.05 -7.40 -13.13
C VAL A 4 -16.92 -7.62 -11.62
N LYS A 5 -17.35 -6.64 -10.81
CA LYS A 5 -17.36 -6.79 -9.33
C LYS A 5 -18.17 -8.00 -8.89
N GLN A 6 -19.31 -8.26 -9.51
CA GLN A 6 -20.16 -9.42 -9.21
C GLN A 6 -19.51 -10.72 -9.70
N GLU A 7 -18.94 -10.71 -10.90
CA GLU A 7 -18.29 -11.87 -11.50
C GLU A 7 -17.08 -12.35 -10.68
N VAL A 8 -16.25 -11.41 -10.20
CA VAL A 8 -15.03 -11.76 -9.46
C VAL A 8 -15.25 -11.95 -7.95
N ALA A 9 -16.46 -11.72 -7.43
CA ALA A 9 -16.78 -11.83 -6.00
C ALA A 9 -16.35 -13.15 -5.33
N PRO A 10 -16.36 -14.32 -6.03
CA PRO A 10 -15.84 -15.57 -5.44
C PRO A 10 -14.34 -15.52 -5.13
N TRP A 11 -13.57 -14.70 -5.83
CA TRP A 11 -12.10 -14.64 -5.71
C TRP A 11 -11.62 -13.40 -4.96
N VAL A 12 -12.30 -12.26 -5.14
CA VAL A 12 -11.85 -10.97 -4.58
C VAL A 12 -13.05 -10.11 -4.20
N THR A 13 -12.88 -9.26 -3.18
CA THR A 13 -13.85 -8.21 -2.86
C THR A 13 -13.37 -6.91 -3.49
N LEU A 14 -14.15 -6.33 -4.39
CA LEU A 14 -13.87 -5.05 -5.01
C LEU A 14 -14.68 -3.94 -4.35
N GLN A 15 -14.03 -2.82 -4.05
CA GLN A 15 -14.67 -1.53 -3.81
C GLN A 15 -14.43 -0.64 -5.02
N ILE A 16 -15.49 -0.07 -5.56
CA ILE A 16 -15.44 0.78 -6.75
C ILE A 16 -15.51 2.23 -6.30
N VAL A 17 -14.48 3.00 -6.62
CA VAL A 17 -14.45 4.45 -6.42
C VAL A 17 -15.07 5.13 -7.64
N ALA A 18 -16.09 5.96 -7.42
CA ALA A 18 -16.55 6.91 -8.42
C ALA A 18 -15.52 8.04 -8.48
N PHE A 19 -14.65 8.02 -9.50
CA PHE A 19 -13.49 8.90 -9.55
C PHE A 19 -13.59 9.95 -10.67
N PRO A 20 -13.56 11.25 -10.34
CA PRO A 20 -13.63 12.35 -11.31
C PRO A 20 -12.22 12.72 -11.81
N GLN A 21 -11.63 11.94 -12.72
CA GLN A 21 -10.25 12.12 -13.20
C GLN A 21 -9.90 13.54 -13.64
N GLU A 22 -10.84 14.24 -14.28
CA GLU A 22 -10.64 15.61 -14.79
C GLU A 22 -11.19 16.70 -13.83
N GLY A 23 -11.47 16.33 -12.59
CA GLY A 23 -12.09 17.21 -11.61
C GLY A 23 -13.61 17.12 -11.57
N ILE A 24 -14.20 17.62 -10.49
CA ILE A 24 -15.66 17.67 -10.30
C ILE A 24 -16.25 18.92 -10.94
N LEU A 25 -15.58 20.06 -10.79
CA LEU A 25 -16.02 21.38 -11.29
C LEU A 25 -15.35 21.73 -12.61
N SER A 26 -14.14 21.25 -12.86
CA SER A 26 -13.40 21.50 -14.09
C SER A 26 -13.87 20.64 -15.26
N TYR A 27 -14.66 19.61 -15.00
CA TYR A 27 -15.26 18.75 -16.02
C TYR A 27 -16.76 19.06 -16.17
N PRO A 28 -17.28 19.16 -17.44
CA PRO A 28 -18.69 19.41 -17.66
C PRO A 28 -19.58 18.34 -16.99
N ASN A 29 -20.53 18.78 -16.17
CA ASN A 29 -21.44 17.91 -15.42
C ASN A 29 -20.75 16.94 -14.43
N GLY A 30 -19.50 17.18 -14.02
CA GLY A 30 -18.73 16.26 -13.17
C GLY A 30 -19.45 15.89 -11.89
N ALA A 31 -20.05 16.84 -11.18
CA ALA A 31 -20.82 16.58 -9.95
C ALA A 31 -22.06 15.69 -10.20
N ALA A 32 -22.75 15.89 -11.31
CA ALA A 32 -23.92 15.07 -11.67
C ALA A 32 -23.53 13.64 -12.04
N LEU A 33 -22.43 13.49 -12.80
CA LEU A 33 -21.88 12.17 -13.16
C LEU A 33 -21.37 11.41 -11.93
N LEU A 34 -20.71 12.09 -11.01
CA LEU A 34 -20.26 11.50 -9.75
C LEU A 34 -21.47 10.99 -8.93
N GLU A 35 -22.52 11.79 -8.83
CA GLU A 35 -23.72 11.39 -8.13
C GLU A 35 -24.43 10.21 -8.83
N GLU A 36 -24.47 10.20 -10.15
CA GLU A 36 -25.04 9.09 -10.93
C GLU A 36 -24.29 7.78 -10.70
N ALA A 37 -22.96 7.82 -10.68
CA ALA A 37 -22.14 6.65 -10.38
C ALA A 37 -22.46 6.07 -8.98
N LEU A 38 -22.72 6.93 -7.98
CA LEU A 38 -23.13 6.49 -6.64
C LEU A 38 -24.52 5.86 -6.65
N LYS A 39 -25.47 6.42 -7.41
CA LYS A 39 -26.81 5.84 -7.61
C LYS A 39 -26.75 4.46 -8.27
N LEU A 40 -25.82 4.27 -9.20
CA LEU A 40 -25.58 2.99 -9.87
C LEU A 40 -24.92 1.94 -8.96
N GLY A 41 -24.33 2.33 -7.84
CA GLY A 41 -23.80 1.41 -6.85
C GLY A 41 -22.28 1.48 -6.65
N ALA A 42 -21.62 2.57 -7.01
CA ALA A 42 -20.24 2.81 -6.61
C ALA A 42 -20.14 2.84 -5.08
N ASP A 43 -19.05 2.29 -4.53
CA ASP A 43 -18.87 2.07 -3.11
C ASP A 43 -18.26 3.28 -2.39
N VAL A 44 -17.47 4.07 -3.10
CA VAL A 44 -16.62 5.12 -2.54
C VAL A 44 -16.73 6.39 -3.38
N VAL A 45 -16.72 7.54 -2.74
CA VAL A 45 -16.67 8.85 -3.42
C VAL A 45 -15.23 9.26 -3.65
N GLY A 46 -14.85 9.52 -4.90
CA GLY A 46 -13.55 10.05 -5.29
C GLY A 46 -13.54 11.57 -5.41
N ALA A 47 -12.35 12.15 -5.33
CA ALA A 47 -12.08 13.55 -5.67
C ALA A 47 -10.60 13.72 -6.06
N ILE A 48 -10.29 14.80 -6.79
CA ILE A 48 -8.93 15.18 -7.21
C ILE A 48 -8.76 16.71 -7.16
N PRO A 49 -8.76 17.32 -5.95
CA PRO A 49 -8.87 18.76 -5.79
C PRO A 49 -7.72 19.56 -6.40
N HIS A 50 -6.51 18.99 -6.47
CA HIS A 50 -5.34 19.64 -7.07
C HIS A 50 -5.37 19.69 -8.60
N PHE A 51 -6.30 18.98 -9.22
CA PHE A 51 -6.49 18.96 -10.68
C PHE A 51 -7.58 19.94 -11.14
N GLU A 52 -8.30 20.53 -10.20
CA GLU A 52 -9.29 21.59 -10.52
C GLU A 52 -8.61 22.86 -11.04
N PHE A 53 -9.30 23.66 -11.83
CA PHE A 53 -8.74 24.85 -12.48
C PHE A 53 -8.18 25.88 -11.51
N THR A 54 -8.75 25.98 -10.31
CA THR A 54 -8.27 26.91 -9.28
C THR A 54 -8.30 26.24 -7.90
N ARG A 55 -7.56 26.84 -6.95
CA ARG A 55 -7.60 26.40 -5.56
C ARG A 55 -9.01 26.46 -4.97
N GLU A 56 -9.77 27.50 -5.29
CA GLU A 56 -11.15 27.69 -4.84
C GLU A 56 -12.05 26.57 -5.36
N TYR A 57 -11.87 26.16 -6.63
CA TYR A 57 -12.58 25.01 -7.20
C TYR A 57 -12.17 23.72 -6.50
N GLY A 58 -10.90 23.54 -6.21
CA GLY A 58 -10.42 22.37 -5.43
C GLY A 58 -11.08 22.28 -4.06
N VAL A 59 -11.17 23.40 -3.32
CA VAL A 59 -11.85 23.43 -2.02
C VAL A 59 -13.34 23.15 -2.20
N GLN A 60 -13.99 23.79 -3.19
CA GLN A 60 -15.41 23.59 -3.45
C GLN A 60 -15.73 22.15 -3.88
N SER A 61 -14.86 21.51 -4.69
CA SER A 61 -15.02 20.13 -5.12
C SER A 61 -14.99 19.17 -3.91
N LEU A 62 -14.15 19.44 -2.92
CA LEU A 62 -14.13 18.69 -1.67
C LEU A 62 -15.46 18.82 -0.90
N HIS A 63 -16.03 20.02 -0.79
CA HIS A 63 -17.34 20.18 -0.15
C HIS A 63 -18.43 19.38 -0.88
N ILE A 64 -18.40 19.31 -2.22
CA ILE A 64 -19.35 18.51 -3.00
C ILE A 64 -19.14 17.02 -2.71
N ALA A 65 -17.89 16.54 -2.72
CA ALA A 65 -17.57 15.14 -2.44
C ALA A 65 -18.01 14.71 -1.04
N PHE A 66 -17.74 15.52 -0.01
CA PHE A 66 -18.19 15.26 1.36
C PHE A 66 -19.72 15.29 1.51
N ALA A 67 -20.40 16.20 0.81
CA ALA A 67 -21.86 16.23 0.78
C ALA A 67 -22.47 14.96 0.15
N LEU A 68 -21.89 14.48 -0.96
CA LEU A 68 -22.28 13.23 -1.60
C LEU A 68 -21.99 12.01 -0.72
N ALA A 69 -20.82 11.96 -0.08
CA ALA A 69 -20.46 10.92 0.85
C ALA A 69 -21.47 10.82 2.02
N LYS A 70 -21.87 11.96 2.57
CA LYS A 70 -22.91 12.03 3.60
C LYS A 70 -24.27 11.57 3.08
N LYS A 71 -24.66 12.04 1.89
CA LYS A 71 -25.96 11.75 1.27
C LYS A 71 -26.17 10.26 1.00
N TYR A 72 -25.11 9.58 0.53
CA TYR A 72 -25.15 8.17 0.13
C TYR A 72 -24.55 7.24 1.16
N ASP A 73 -24.12 7.74 2.31
CA ASP A 73 -23.41 7.00 3.36
C ASP A 73 -22.20 6.22 2.81
N ARG A 74 -21.34 6.91 2.05
CA ARG A 74 -20.16 6.31 1.42
C ARG A 74 -18.87 6.86 2.02
N PRO A 75 -17.79 6.06 2.09
CA PRO A 75 -16.45 6.56 2.39
C PRO A 75 -15.91 7.44 1.26
N LEU A 76 -14.82 8.16 1.55
CA LEU A 76 -14.10 8.98 0.56
C LEU A 76 -12.69 8.44 0.33
N ASP A 77 -12.27 8.42 -0.94
CA ASP A 77 -10.88 8.23 -1.35
C ASP A 77 -10.48 9.36 -2.31
N ILE A 78 -9.56 10.19 -1.85
CA ILE A 78 -9.23 11.46 -2.48
C ILE A 78 -7.79 11.39 -2.98
N HIS A 79 -7.57 11.52 -4.31
CA HIS A 79 -6.24 11.81 -4.84
C HIS A 79 -5.86 13.23 -4.42
N CYS A 80 -5.15 13.32 -3.30
CA CYS A 80 -4.93 14.56 -2.57
C CYS A 80 -3.49 15.02 -2.76
N ASP A 81 -3.33 16.25 -3.26
CA ASP A 81 -2.00 16.88 -3.38
C ASP A 81 -0.96 15.99 -4.12
N GLU A 82 -1.39 15.29 -5.17
CA GLU A 82 -0.52 14.49 -6.02
C GLU A 82 0.16 15.36 -7.08
N ILE A 83 1.01 16.25 -6.63
CA ILE A 83 1.70 17.23 -7.44
C ILE A 83 3.01 17.63 -6.78
N ASP A 84 3.97 18.14 -7.58
CA ASP A 84 5.27 18.62 -7.09
C ASP A 84 5.25 20.07 -6.53
N ASP A 85 4.07 20.63 -6.34
CA ASP A 85 3.87 21.97 -5.81
C ASP A 85 3.63 21.95 -4.29
N GLU A 86 4.52 22.54 -3.50
CA GLU A 86 4.38 22.71 -2.06
C GLU A 86 3.21 23.62 -1.63
N GLN A 87 2.63 24.37 -2.57
CA GLN A 87 1.44 25.19 -2.34
C GLN A 87 0.14 24.36 -2.42
N SER A 88 0.18 23.17 -2.99
CA SER A 88 -0.94 22.23 -2.95
C SER A 88 -1.09 21.71 -1.51
N ARG A 89 -2.17 22.10 -0.84
CA ARG A 89 -2.42 21.85 0.60
C ARG A 89 -3.88 21.47 0.86
N PHE A 90 -4.50 20.78 -0.06
CA PHE A 90 -5.88 20.33 0.09
C PHE A 90 -6.05 19.30 1.21
N VAL A 91 -4.98 18.61 1.60
CA VAL A 91 -4.98 17.70 2.74
C VAL A 91 -5.45 18.37 4.05
N GLU A 92 -5.18 19.66 4.26
CA GLU A 92 -5.70 20.38 5.44
C GLU A 92 -7.22 20.59 5.37
N THR A 93 -7.76 20.83 4.18
CA THR A 93 -9.21 20.94 3.97
C THR A 93 -9.89 19.57 4.15
N VAL A 94 -9.32 18.50 3.56
CA VAL A 94 -9.80 17.12 3.75
C VAL A 94 -9.85 16.76 5.23
N ALA A 95 -8.77 16.99 5.95
CA ALA A 95 -8.68 16.70 7.38
C ALA A 95 -9.68 17.50 8.21
N THR A 96 -9.87 18.79 7.87
CA THR A 96 -10.83 19.67 8.57
C THR A 96 -12.27 19.17 8.36
N LEU A 97 -12.66 18.91 7.11
CA LEU A 97 -14.00 18.43 6.78
C LEU A 97 -14.28 17.06 7.43
N ALA A 98 -13.29 16.18 7.43
CA ALA A 98 -13.40 14.86 8.07
C ALA A 98 -13.56 14.99 9.60
N TYR A 99 -12.81 15.88 10.22
CA TYR A 99 -12.91 16.17 11.66
C TYR A 99 -14.27 16.75 12.04
N GLU A 100 -14.73 17.78 11.33
CA GLU A 100 -16.03 18.44 11.58
C GLU A 100 -17.21 17.49 11.37
N ALA A 101 -17.11 16.60 10.37
CA ALA A 101 -18.14 15.59 10.11
C ALA A 101 -18.05 14.35 11.01
N GLY A 102 -16.97 14.18 11.79
CA GLY A 102 -16.76 13.01 12.65
C GLY A 102 -16.56 11.68 11.89
N ILE A 103 -16.09 11.73 10.62
CA ILE A 103 -16.00 10.57 9.75
C ILE A 103 -14.56 10.20 9.34
N GLY A 104 -13.55 10.72 10.06
CA GLY A 104 -12.14 10.55 9.72
C GLY A 104 -11.73 9.13 9.33
N PRO A 105 -12.10 8.06 10.07
CA PRO A 105 -11.75 6.69 9.70
C PRO A 105 -12.30 6.22 8.34
N ARG A 106 -13.27 6.94 7.77
CA ARG A 106 -13.87 6.67 6.45
C ARG A 106 -13.35 7.59 5.35
N VAL A 107 -12.32 8.37 5.63
CA VAL A 107 -11.72 9.32 4.68
C VAL A 107 -10.27 8.94 4.45
N THR A 108 -9.90 8.80 3.19
CA THR A 108 -8.54 8.47 2.75
C THR A 108 -7.99 9.61 1.89
N ALA A 109 -6.77 10.03 2.19
CA ALA A 109 -5.97 10.91 1.35
C ALA A 109 -4.88 10.07 0.67
N SER A 110 -5.06 9.81 -0.62
CA SER A 110 -4.12 9.05 -1.45
C SER A 110 -3.05 9.97 -2.02
N HIS A 111 -1.85 9.43 -2.26
CA HIS A 111 -0.64 10.08 -2.79
C HIS A 111 -0.02 11.12 -1.85
N THR A 112 -0.64 12.25 -1.68
CA THR A 112 -0.16 13.40 -0.87
C THR A 112 1.32 13.74 -1.10
N THR A 113 1.79 13.67 -2.35
CA THR A 113 3.20 13.80 -2.72
C THR A 113 3.76 15.19 -2.45
N ALA A 114 2.92 16.24 -2.52
CA ALA A 114 3.30 17.59 -2.16
C ALA A 114 3.84 17.71 -0.73
N MET A 115 3.42 16.81 0.19
CA MET A 115 3.94 16.78 1.56
C MET A 115 5.45 16.58 1.63
N HIS A 116 6.07 15.97 0.62
CA HIS A 116 7.51 15.82 0.53
C HIS A 116 8.23 17.19 0.64
N SER A 117 7.65 18.21 0.03
CA SER A 117 8.22 19.56 -0.07
C SER A 117 7.73 20.53 1.00
N TYR A 118 6.80 20.15 1.87
CA TYR A 118 6.30 21.01 2.93
C TYR A 118 7.40 21.38 3.93
N ASN A 119 7.47 22.64 4.31
CA ASN A 119 8.41 23.08 5.35
C ASN A 119 8.01 22.55 6.74
N GLY A 120 8.99 22.50 7.65
CA GLY A 120 8.81 21.92 8.99
C GLY A 120 7.75 22.62 9.84
N ALA A 121 7.61 23.95 9.76
CA ALA A 121 6.63 24.71 10.53
C ALA A 121 5.20 24.35 10.12
N TYR A 122 4.94 24.30 8.82
CA TYR A 122 3.64 23.90 8.29
C TYR A 122 3.34 22.43 8.63
N THR A 123 4.29 21.52 8.42
CA THR A 123 4.14 20.09 8.73
C THR A 123 3.79 19.87 10.21
N SER A 124 4.49 20.52 11.13
CA SER A 124 4.21 20.39 12.57
C SER A 124 2.77 20.79 12.92
N ARG A 125 2.25 21.89 12.33
CA ARG A 125 0.86 22.29 12.49
C ARG A 125 -0.10 21.29 11.85
N LEU A 126 0.19 20.85 10.64
CA LEU A 126 -0.64 19.94 9.88
C LEU A 126 -0.80 18.58 10.61
N PHE A 127 0.26 18.00 11.13
CA PHE A 127 0.18 16.72 11.84
C PHE A 127 -0.72 16.75 13.08
N ARG A 128 -0.85 17.88 13.76
CA ARG A 128 -1.83 18.00 14.84
C ARG A 128 -3.26 17.84 14.32
N LEU A 129 -3.58 18.49 13.20
CA LEU A 129 -4.89 18.37 12.56
C LEU A 129 -5.12 16.94 12.05
N LEU A 130 -4.13 16.32 11.40
CA LEU A 130 -4.23 14.95 10.89
C LEU A 130 -4.51 13.94 12.01
N LYS A 131 -3.85 14.11 13.18
CA LYS A 131 -4.14 13.29 14.36
C LYS A 131 -5.56 13.45 14.88
N MET A 132 -6.05 14.69 14.90
CA MET A 132 -7.41 14.98 15.37
C MET A 132 -8.47 14.48 14.41
N SER A 133 -8.23 14.57 13.12
CA SER A 133 -9.16 14.15 12.07
C SER A 133 -9.30 12.63 11.96
N GLY A 134 -8.22 11.88 12.23
CA GLY A 134 -8.21 10.41 12.13
C GLY A 134 -8.34 9.87 10.71
N ILE A 135 -8.01 10.67 9.68
CA ILE A 135 -8.03 10.23 8.29
C ILE A 135 -6.91 9.22 8.00
N ASN A 136 -7.09 8.43 6.95
CA ASN A 136 -6.12 7.47 6.47
C ASN A 136 -5.28 8.04 5.33
N PHE A 137 -4.09 7.48 5.14
CA PHE A 137 -3.20 7.81 4.03
C PHE A 137 -2.87 6.57 3.21
N VAL A 138 -2.78 6.73 1.88
CA VAL A 138 -2.24 5.72 0.97
C VAL A 138 -1.09 6.34 0.20
N ALA A 139 0.10 5.76 0.33
CA ALA A 139 1.25 6.13 -0.48
C ALA A 139 1.46 5.08 -1.58
N ASN A 140 1.72 5.53 -2.81
CA ASN A 140 1.82 4.69 -4.00
C ASN A 140 3.25 4.71 -4.55
N PRO A 141 4.22 4.02 -3.90
CA PRO A 141 5.65 4.20 -4.19
C PRO A 141 6.05 3.84 -5.62
N LEU A 142 5.41 2.85 -6.24
CA LEU A 142 5.74 2.42 -7.60
C LEU A 142 5.44 3.50 -8.64
N VAL A 143 4.33 4.20 -8.47
CA VAL A 143 3.87 5.23 -9.41
C VAL A 143 4.48 6.58 -9.06
N ASN A 144 4.39 7.00 -7.80
CA ASN A 144 4.82 8.33 -7.40
C ASN A 144 6.32 8.58 -7.67
N ILE A 145 7.20 7.57 -7.47
CA ILE A 145 8.64 7.75 -7.70
C ILE A 145 9.00 8.09 -9.15
N HIS A 146 8.18 7.69 -10.11
CA HIS A 146 8.45 7.97 -11.51
C HIS A 146 7.58 9.09 -12.09
N LEU A 147 6.39 9.35 -11.52
CA LEU A 147 5.54 10.46 -11.96
C LEU A 147 5.98 11.80 -11.38
N GLN A 148 6.49 11.80 -10.15
CA GLN A 148 6.93 13.03 -9.49
C GLN A 148 8.38 13.40 -9.87
N GLY A 149 8.75 14.65 -9.64
CA GLY A 149 10.09 15.18 -9.96
C GLY A 149 10.38 15.37 -11.45
N ARG A 150 9.38 15.32 -12.33
CA ARG A 150 9.59 15.46 -13.78
C ARG A 150 10.05 16.86 -14.17
N PHE A 151 9.61 17.87 -13.45
CA PHE A 151 9.96 19.28 -13.67
C PHE A 151 11.17 19.73 -12.84
N ASP A 152 11.71 18.86 -11.96
CA ASP A 152 12.90 19.19 -11.19
C ASP A 152 14.15 19.09 -12.07
N ASP A 153 15.09 20.00 -11.80
CA ASP A 153 16.50 19.83 -12.18
C ASP A 153 17.15 18.76 -11.27
N TYR A 154 18.44 18.57 -11.36
CA TYR A 154 19.15 17.69 -10.44
C TYR A 154 19.60 18.43 -9.17
N PRO A 155 19.45 17.85 -7.97
CA PRO A 155 18.93 16.50 -7.69
C PRO A 155 17.39 16.46 -7.76
N LYS A 156 16.85 15.37 -8.33
CA LYS A 156 15.39 15.16 -8.37
C LYS A 156 14.85 14.72 -7.00
N ARG A 157 13.64 15.20 -6.66
CA ARG A 157 12.93 14.77 -5.44
C ARG A 157 12.50 13.30 -5.55
N ARG A 158 12.25 12.66 -4.42
CA ARG A 158 11.74 11.28 -4.40
C ARG A 158 10.24 11.19 -4.69
N GLY A 159 9.50 12.27 -4.51
CA GLY A 159 8.09 12.36 -4.87
C GLY A 159 7.16 11.42 -4.10
N ILE A 160 7.45 11.13 -2.84
CA ILE A 160 6.63 10.30 -1.96
C ILE A 160 6.21 11.08 -0.73
N THR A 161 5.01 10.81 -0.19
CA THR A 161 4.56 11.43 1.05
C THR A 161 5.43 11.03 2.26
N ARG A 162 5.23 11.68 3.40
CA ARG A 162 6.02 11.49 4.63
C ARG A 162 5.60 10.26 5.42
N VAL A 163 5.69 9.08 4.80
CA VAL A 163 5.21 7.80 5.37
C VAL A 163 5.80 7.52 6.75
N LYS A 164 7.11 7.67 6.90
CA LYS A 164 7.79 7.41 8.17
C LYS A 164 7.29 8.33 9.29
N GLU A 165 7.19 9.62 9.01
CA GLU A 165 6.72 10.61 9.98
C GLU A 165 5.23 10.42 10.33
N LEU A 166 4.40 10.04 9.36
CA LEU A 166 2.98 9.70 9.59
C LEU A 166 2.86 8.50 10.55
N GLN A 167 3.64 7.43 10.33
CA GLN A 167 3.67 6.27 11.23
C GLN A 167 4.16 6.63 12.63
N GLU A 168 5.25 7.39 12.74
CA GLU A 168 5.80 7.85 14.02
C GLU A 168 4.80 8.72 14.78
N ALA A 169 3.97 9.49 14.07
CA ALA A 169 2.89 10.28 14.64
C ALA A 169 1.66 9.43 15.04
N GLY A 170 1.61 8.13 14.72
CA GLY A 170 0.47 7.26 14.98
C GLY A 170 -0.71 7.47 14.02
N ILE A 171 -0.47 8.09 12.87
CA ILE A 171 -1.46 8.30 11.81
C ILE A 171 -1.46 7.05 10.91
N ASN A 172 -2.65 6.55 10.55
CA ASN A 172 -2.74 5.39 9.68
C ASN A 172 -2.25 5.72 8.29
N VAL A 173 -1.22 5.00 7.84
CA VAL A 173 -0.70 5.06 6.48
C VAL A 173 -0.47 3.64 5.97
N CYS A 174 -0.84 3.37 4.73
CA CYS A 174 -0.56 2.12 4.04
C CYS A 174 0.03 2.38 2.66
N PHE A 175 0.51 1.31 2.02
CA PHE A 175 0.95 1.36 0.64
C PHE A 175 -0.14 0.83 -0.29
N GLY A 176 -0.34 1.53 -1.41
CA GLY A 176 -1.15 1.12 -2.54
C GLY A 176 -0.28 0.72 -3.74
N HIS A 177 -0.81 -0.12 -4.60
CA HIS A 177 -0.14 -0.46 -5.86
C HIS A 177 -0.37 0.66 -6.89
N ASP A 178 -1.53 1.29 -6.82
CA ASP A 178 -2.05 2.25 -7.79
C ASP A 178 -2.30 1.54 -9.13
N ASP A 179 -1.57 1.89 -10.17
CA ASP A 179 -1.72 1.38 -11.51
C ASP A 179 -1.18 -0.04 -11.67
N VAL A 180 -1.91 -0.89 -12.43
CA VAL A 180 -1.51 -2.27 -12.72
C VAL A 180 -1.57 -2.50 -14.23
N PHE A 181 -0.41 -2.51 -14.88
CA PHE A 181 -0.27 -2.74 -16.33
C PHE A 181 -1.14 -1.80 -17.18
N ASP A 182 -0.96 -0.52 -16.97
CA ASP A 182 -1.66 0.54 -17.69
C ASP A 182 -0.69 1.62 -18.22
N PRO A 183 -1.17 2.70 -18.89
CA PRO A 183 -0.30 3.74 -19.44
C PRO A 183 0.53 4.50 -18.42
N TRP A 184 0.10 4.60 -17.16
CA TRP A 184 0.84 5.30 -16.10
C TRP A 184 1.91 4.42 -15.48
N TYR A 185 1.63 3.11 -15.31
CA TYR A 185 2.60 2.16 -14.76
C TYR A 185 2.55 0.79 -15.47
N PRO A 186 3.22 0.66 -16.63
CA PRO A 186 3.21 -0.58 -17.42
C PRO A 186 3.94 -1.77 -16.76
N LEU A 187 4.70 -1.56 -15.69
CA LEU A 187 5.41 -2.61 -14.94
C LEU A 187 4.59 -3.17 -13.77
N GLY A 188 3.37 -2.72 -13.58
CA GLY A 188 2.49 -3.16 -12.51
C GLY A 188 2.08 -4.63 -12.63
N THR A 189 2.19 -5.36 -11.53
CA THR A 189 1.84 -6.81 -11.47
C THR A 189 0.79 -7.14 -10.41
N GLY A 190 0.35 -6.14 -9.63
CA GLY A 190 -0.51 -6.36 -8.48
C GLY A 190 0.20 -6.98 -7.27
N ASN A 191 1.53 -7.12 -7.29
CA ASN A 191 2.30 -7.73 -6.21
C ASN A 191 2.59 -6.72 -5.08
N MET A 192 1.91 -6.86 -3.95
CA MET A 192 2.08 -5.97 -2.80
C MET A 192 3.44 -6.11 -2.09
N LEU A 193 4.16 -7.23 -2.22
CA LEU A 193 5.55 -7.32 -1.74
C LEU A 193 6.49 -6.43 -2.55
N GLN A 194 6.26 -6.30 -3.86
CA GLN A 194 7.01 -5.37 -4.72
C GLN A 194 6.75 -3.92 -4.29
N VAL A 195 5.50 -3.59 -4.00
CA VAL A 195 5.12 -2.25 -3.49
C VAL A 195 5.84 -1.95 -2.18
N LEU A 196 5.78 -2.90 -1.23
CA LEU A 196 6.46 -2.76 0.06
C LEU A 196 7.97 -2.60 -0.10
N HIS A 197 8.59 -3.45 -0.93
CA HIS A 197 10.03 -3.39 -1.19
C HIS A 197 10.43 -2.00 -1.71
N MET A 198 9.74 -1.47 -2.71
CA MET A 198 10.00 -0.12 -3.22
C MET A 198 9.73 0.95 -2.16
N GLY A 199 8.63 0.83 -1.43
CA GLY A 199 8.25 1.77 -0.38
C GLY A 199 9.31 1.88 0.72
N LEU A 200 9.86 0.75 1.18
CA LEU A 200 10.96 0.73 2.16
C LEU A 200 12.20 1.48 1.66
N HIS A 201 12.54 1.34 0.37
CA HIS A 201 13.67 2.05 -0.24
C HIS A 201 13.41 3.54 -0.34
N VAL A 202 12.31 3.94 -0.98
CA VAL A 202 12.05 5.36 -1.26
C VAL A 202 11.75 6.16 0.02
N CYS A 203 11.14 5.54 1.03
CA CYS A 203 10.88 6.14 2.33
C CYS A 203 12.07 6.04 3.31
N GLN A 204 13.20 5.43 2.91
CA GLN A 204 14.39 5.23 3.76
C GLN A 204 14.08 4.48 5.06
N MET A 205 13.35 3.39 4.97
CA MET A 205 12.90 2.55 6.09
C MET A 205 13.67 1.22 6.10
N MET A 206 15.02 1.28 6.18
CA MET A 206 15.92 0.13 6.09
C MET A 206 16.40 -0.41 7.42
N GLY A 207 15.91 0.12 8.54
CA GLY A 207 16.16 -0.48 9.87
C GLY A 207 15.42 -1.82 10.01
N TYR A 208 16.06 -2.81 10.66
CA TYR A 208 15.42 -4.12 10.90
C TYR A 208 14.01 -4.01 11.50
N PRO A 209 13.76 -3.18 12.54
CA PRO A 209 12.41 -3.02 13.09
C PRO A 209 11.41 -2.44 12.07
N GLN A 210 11.88 -1.56 11.19
CA GLN A 210 11.04 -0.96 10.14
C GLN A 210 10.68 -1.97 9.05
N ILE A 211 11.62 -2.84 8.67
CA ILE A 211 11.37 -3.91 7.69
C ILE A 211 10.42 -4.94 8.29
N ASP A 212 10.61 -5.34 9.54
CA ASP A 212 9.76 -6.31 10.23
C ASP A 212 8.31 -5.81 10.38
N SER A 213 8.13 -4.52 10.70
CA SER A 213 6.80 -3.90 10.77
C SER A 213 6.26 -3.48 9.39
N GLY A 214 7.08 -3.53 8.35
CA GLY A 214 6.71 -3.08 7.01
C GLY A 214 5.52 -3.82 6.41
N LEU A 215 5.34 -5.10 6.73
CA LEU A 215 4.17 -5.87 6.28
C LEU A 215 2.84 -5.26 6.75
N ASP A 216 2.82 -4.55 7.88
CA ASP A 216 1.61 -3.89 8.35
C ASP A 216 1.12 -2.81 7.37
N LEU A 217 2.04 -2.20 6.61
CA LEU A 217 1.71 -1.19 5.59
C LEU A 217 0.91 -1.74 4.40
N ILE A 218 1.00 -3.04 4.13
CA ILE A 218 0.28 -3.72 3.05
C ILE A 218 -0.75 -4.74 3.57
N THR A 219 -0.99 -4.78 4.88
CA THR A 219 -1.93 -5.70 5.53
C THR A 219 -2.84 -4.96 6.51
N HIS A 220 -2.49 -4.86 7.79
CA HIS A 220 -3.35 -4.30 8.83
C HIS A 220 -3.72 -2.83 8.59
N ASN A 221 -2.77 -2.01 8.14
CA ASN A 221 -3.03 -0.61 7.85
C ASN A 221 -3.95 -0.45 6.63
N SER A 222 -3.75 -1.29 5.60
CA SER A 222 -4.64 -1.35 4.44
C SER A 222 -6.05 -1.80 4.83
N ALA A 223 -6.16 -2.84 5.67
CA ALA A 223 -7.45 -3.31 6.16
C ALA A 223 -8.21 -2.22 6.93
N ARG A 224 -7.50 -1.43 7.75
CA ARG A 224 -8.07 -0.28 8.45
C ARG A 224 -8.56 0.78 7.47
N THR A 225 -7.79 1.07 6.42
CA THR A 225 -8.16 2.02 5.36
C THR A 225 -9.40 1.56 4.60
N PHE A 226 -9.54 0.27 4.34
CA PHE A 226 -10.73 -0.33 3.72
C PHE A 226 -11.93 -0.45 4.66
N GLY A 227 -11.78 -0.15 5.95
CA GLY A 227 -12.84 -0.30 6.95
C GLY A 227 -13.18 -1.75 7.29
N LEU A 228 -12.22 -2.69 7.13
CA LEU A 228 -12.41 -4.11 7.46
C LEU A 228 -12.24 -4.34 8.97
N SER A 229 -13.31 -4.75 9.64
CA SER A 229 -13.32 -5.01 11.09
C SER A 229 -12.94 -6.46 11.44
N ASP A 230 -13.05 -7.37 10.48
CA ASP A 230 -12.86 -8.81 10.63
C ASP A 230 -11.55 -9.32 9.96
N TYR A 231 -10.57 -8.44 9.83
CA TYR A 231 -9.28 -8.74 9.21
C TYR A 231 -8.27 -9.30 10.23
N GLY A 232 -7.46 -10.23 9.76
CA GLY A 232 -6.36 -10.82 10.55
C GLY A 232 -6.67 -12.22 11.07
N ILE A 233 -5.63 -12.89 11.60
CA ILE A 233 -5.77 -14.24 12.17
C ILE A 233 -6.31 -14.14 13.60
N ALA A 234 -7.61 -14.28 13.74
CA ALA A 234 -8.29 -14.35 15.02
C ALA A 234 -9.49 -15.28 14.92
N THR A 235 -9.89 -15.86 16.05
CA THR A 235 -11.08 -16.71 16.12
C THR A 235 -12.31 -15.91 15.72
N GLY A 236 -13.08 -16.43 14.77
CA GLY A 236 -14.28 -15.78 14.22
C GLY A 236 -14.06 -14.97 12.94
N ASN A 237 -12.82 -14.61 12.61
CA ASN A 237 -12.53 -13.93 11.35
C ASN A 237 -12.54 -14.90 10.16
N PRO A 238 -12.93 -14.43 8.96
CA PRO A 238 -12.84 -15.24 7.75
C PRO A 238 -11.38 -15.59 7.43
N ALA A 239 -11.13 -16.84 7.07
CA ALA A 239 -9.79 -17.29 6.70
C ALA A 239 -9.41 -16.80 5.29
N ASN A 240 -9.08 -15.52 5.18
CA ASN A 240 -8.51 -14.88 3.99
C ASN A 240 -7.01 -14.72 4.20
N LEU A 241 -6.22 -15.58 3.57
CA LEU A 241 -4.79 -15.75 3.88
C LEU A 241 -3.97 -15.87 2.61
N VAL A 242 -2.71 -15.44 2.69
CA VAL A 242 -1.66 -15.82 1.74
C VAL A 242 -0.57 -16.60 2.46
N ILE A 243 -0.08 -17.66 1.83
CA ILE A 243 1.05 -18.44 2.33
C ILE A 243 2.26 -18.13 1.46
N LEU A 244 3.32 -17.67 2.12
CA LEU A 244 4.58 -17.30 1.48
C LEU A 244 5.68 -18.32 1.82
N PRO A 245 6.54 -18.70 0.85
CA PRO A 245 7.65 -19.64 1.06
C PRO A 245 8.86 -18.89 1.63
N ALA A 246 8.75 -18.39 2.87
CA ALA A 246 9.79 -17.64 3.57
C ALA A 246 9.74 -17.93 5.06
N GLU A 247 10.89 -17.88 5.75
CA GLU A 247 10.99 -18.14 7.20
C GLU A 247 10.49 -16.98 8.05
N SER A 248 10.48 -15.76 7.47
CA SER A 248 10.05 -14.54 8.14
C SER A 248 9.50 -13.53 7.16
N GLY A 249 8.82 -12.50 7.67
CA GLY A 249 8.40 -11.35 6.88
C GLY A 249 9.58 -10.63 6.22
N PHE A 250 10.71 -10.52 6.94
CA PHE A 250 11.94 -9.98 6.40
C PHE A 250 12.40 -10.75 5.15
N GLU A 251 12.49 -12.08 5.23
CA GLU A 251 12.89 -12.92 4.10
C GLU A 251 11.89 -12.86 2.94
N ALA A 252 10.59 -12.79 3.25
CA ALA A 252 9.57 -12.64 2.22
C ALA A 252 9.77 -11.37 1.38
N VAL A 253 10.05 -10.25 2.04
CA VAL A 253 10.30 -8.96 1.38
C VAL A 253 11.67 -8.96 0.67
N ARG A 254 12.72 -9.43 1.33
CA ARG A 254 14.08 -9.47 0.77
C ARG A 254 14.18 -10.29 -0.50
N CYS A 255 13.54 -11.47 -0.50
CA CYS A 255 13.60 -12.42 -1.61
C CYS A 255 12.47 -12.20 -2.63
N GLN A 256 11.54 -11.27 -2.39
CA GLN A 256 10.38 -11.05 -3.28
C GLN A 256 9.66 -12.37 -3.62
N VAL A 257 9.43 -13.18 -2.59
CA VAL A 257 8.90 -14.53 -2.77
C VAL A 257 7.50 -14.51 -3.39
N PRO A 258 7.18 -15.41 -4.31
CA PRO A 258 5.83 -15.53 -4.86
C PRO A 258 4.86 -16.06 -3.81
N VAL A 259 3.58 -15.69 -3.92
CA VAL A 259 2.51 -16.29 -3.10
C VAL A 259 2.38 -17.76 -3.48
N ARG A 260 2.57 -18.69 -2.52
CA ARG A 260 2.41 -20.12 -2.76
C ARG A 260 0.95 -20.53 -2.81
N TRP A 261 0.17 -20.07 -1.83
CA TRP A 261 -1.27 -20.29 -1.80
C TRP A 261 -2.00 -18.99 -1.47
N SER A 262 -3.05 -18.71 -2.22
CA SER A 262 -4.04 -17.72 -1.87
C SER A 262 -5.29 -18.43 -1.38
N ILE A 263 -5.76 -18.06 -0.19
CA ILE A 263 -6.88 -18.69 0.49
C ILE A 263 -7.95 -17.63 0.72
N ARG A 264 -9.18 -17.93 0.32
CA ARG A 264 -10.34 -17.08 0.56
C ARG A 264 -11.43 -17.87 1.28
N GLN A 265 -11.88 -17.37 2.41
CA GLN A 265 -12.92 -18.02 3.24
C GLN A 265 -12.60 -19.50 3.50
N GLY A 266 -11.34 -19.81 3.80
CA GLY A 266 -10.85 -21.16 4.08
C GLY A 266 -10.65 -22.06 2.86
N ARG A 267 -10.88 -21.56 1.64
CA ARG A 267 -10.67 -22.32 0.39
C ARG A 267 -9.44 -21.82 -0.34
N VAL A 268 -8.58 -22.73 -0.80
CA VAL A 268 -7.47 -22.40 -1.69
C VAL A 268 -8.05 -21.99 -3.05
N ILE A 269 -7.81 -20.72 -3.43
CA ILE A 269 -8.27 -20.16 -4.72
C ILE A 269 -7.16 -20.05 -5.76
N ALA A 270 -5.89 -20.05 -5.33
CA ALA A 270 -4.74 -20.07 -6.24
C ALA A 270 -3.58 -20.82 -5.60
N THR A 271 -2.82 -21.52 -6.43
CA THR A 271 -1.60 -22.26 -6.05
C THR A 271 -0.51 -21.96 -7.06
N THR A 272 0.66 -21.55 -6.59
CA THR A 272 1.84 -21.31 -7.42
C THR A 272 2.86 -22.41 -7.17
N GLN A 273 3.36 -23.03 -8.24
CA GLN A 273 4.53 -23.92 -8.18
C GLN A 273 5.78 -23.05 -8.03
N LEU A 274 6.56 -23.32 -6.99
CA LEU A 274 7.77 -22.57 -6.74
C LEU A 274 8.87 -22.98 -7.72
N ALA A 275 9.63 -22.01 -8.21
CA ALA A 275 10.82 -22.25 -9.01
C ALA A 275 11.85 -23.04 -8.19
N GLN A 276 12.52 -24.00 -8.83
CA GLN A 276 13.63 -24.75 -8.25
C GLN A 276 14.91 -24.36 -8.97
N THR A 277 15.95 -24.04 -8.20
CA THR A 277 17.27 -23.73 -8.74
C THR A 277 18.23 -24.87 -8.40
N TRP A 278 18.85 -25.40 -9.40
CA TRP A 278 19.88 -26.43 -9.28
C TRP A 278 21.25 -25.80 -9.53
N ILE A 279 22.12 -25.86 -8.55
CA ILE A 279 23.50 -25.41 -8.69
C ILE A 279 24.34 -26.62 -9.03
N GLN A 280 24.96 -26.60 -10.21
CA GLN A 280 25.95 -27.60 -10.61
C GLN A 280 27.32 -27.06 -10.20
N MET A 281 27.94 -27.72 -9.26
CA MET A 281 29.33 -27.44 -8.88
C MET A 281 30.20 -28.62 -9.31
N ASP A 282 31.17 -28.38 -10.18
CA ASP A 282 32.28 -29.30 -10.42
C ASP A 282 33.28 -29.19 -9.25
N ILE A 283 32.98 -29.91 -8.16
CA ILE A 283 33.92 -30.07 -7.06
C ILE A 283 34.69 -31.37 -7.39
N GLY A 284 35.87 -31.24 -7.99
CA GLY A 284 36.76 -32.29 -8.42
C GLY A 284 36.41 -33.71 -7.94
N GLY A 285 35.80 -34.54 -8.83
CA GLY A 285 35.62 -35.95 -8.66
C GLY A 285 34.28 -36.48 -8.16
N GLY A 286 33.29 -35.66 -7.91
CA GLY A 286 31.97 -36.14 -7.56
C GLY A 286 30.92 -35.04 -7.82
N GLY A 287 30.15 -35.20 -8.89
CA GLY A 287 29.06 -34.28 -9.24
C GLY A 287 27.99 -34.27 -8.15
N GLY A 288 28.03 -33.30 -7.28
CA GLY A 288 27.00 -33.04 -6.26
C GLY A 288 25.98 -32.04 -6.76
N GLN A 289 24.71 -32.42 -6.84
CA GLN A 289 23.60 -31.50 -7.12
C GLN A 289 23.06 -30.93 -5.81
N LEU A 290 23.25 -29.62 -5.58
CA LEU A 290 22.67 -28.93 -4.43
C LEU A 290 21.34 -28.32 -4.84
N CYS A 291 20.25 -28.79 -4.24
CA CYS A 291 18.92 -28.19 -4.37
C CYS A 291 18.69 -27.19 -3.26
N GLN A 292 18.53 -25.91 -3.58
CA GLN A 292 18.10 -24.92 -2.63
C GLN A 292 16.57 -24.93 -2.55
N LYS A 293 16.03 -25.52 -1.48
CA LYS A 293 14.59 -25.42 -1.16
C LYS A 293 14.33 -24.12 -0.43
N GLN A 294 13.41 -23.32 -0.93
CA GLN A 294 12.94 -22.16 -0.19
C GLN A 294 12.05 -22.59 0.99
N PRO A 295 12.30 -22.08 2.20
CA PRO A 295 11.49 -22.41 3.36
C PRO A 295 10.08 -21.78 3.28
N LEU A 296 9.13 -22.41 3.96
CA LEU A 296 7.75 -21.97 4.05
C LEU A 296 7.56 -21.05 5.28
N CYS A 297 6.92 -19.90 5.09
CA CYS A 297 6.49 -19.03 6.18
C CYS A 297 5.05 -18.54 5.97
N VAL A 298 4.31 -18.42 7.05
CA VAL A 298 3.00 -17.75 7.07
C VAL A 298 3.22 -16.28 7.36
N ALA A 299 2.85 -15.40 6.44
CA ALA A 299 3.04 -13.96 6.57
C ALA A 299 2.01 -13.33 7.50
N GLN A 300 2.06 -13.70 8.78
CA GLN A 300 1.43 -12.93 9.88
C GLN A 300 2.17 -13.23 11.19
N ARG A 301 2.34 -12.21 12.03
CA ARG A 301 2.94 -12.39 13.35
C ARG A 301 2.13 -13.37 14.18
N GLY A 302 2.71 -14.51 14.52
CA GLY A 302 2.21 -15.36 15.57
C GLY A 302 2.06 -16.86 15.30
N VAL A 303 2.18 -17.36 14.07
CA VAL A 303 2.08 -18.80 13.82
C VAL A 303 3.36 -19.31 13.17
N LYS A 304 4.24 -19.92 13.98
CA LYS A 304 5.33 -20.78 13.49
C LYS A 304 4.76 -22.18 13.21
N VAL A 305 4.66 -22.57 11.95
CA VAL A 305 4.51 -23.97 11.61
C VAL A 305 5.92 -24.55 11.50
N SER A 306 6.38 -25.23 12.54
CA SER A 306 7.65 -25.96 12.53
C SER A 306 7.40 -27.33 11.90
N GLU A 307 7.73 -27.52 10.63
CA GLU A 307 8.06 -28.84 10.13
C GLU A 307 9.55 -29.04 10.39
N THR A 308 9.86 -29.94 11.32
CA THR A 308 11.21 -30.46 11.52
C THR A 308 11.66 -31.23 10.29
N LEU A 309 12.48 -30.61 9.47
CA LEU A 309 13.22 -31.32 8.42
C LEU A 309 14.51 -31.90 9.01
N PRO A 310 14.90 -33.12 8.63
CA PRO A 310 16.12 -33.74 9.12
C PRO A 310 17.36 -32.93 8.74
N ARG A 311 18.19 -32.64 9.72
CA ARG A 311 19.51 -32.04 9.51
C ARG A 311 20.35 -33.00 8.68
N CYS A 312 20.89 -32.55 7.56
CA CYS A 312 21.98 -33.26 6.89
C CYS A 312 23.20 -33.23 7.81
N ALA A 313 23.60 -34.40 8.29
CA ALA A 313 24.86 -34.59 9.00
C ALA A 313 26.03 -34.46 8.01
N GLY A 314 26.95 -33.56 8.28
CA GLY A 314 28.18 -33.40 7.50
C GLY A 314 29.08 -32.42 8.24
N GLY A 315 30.04 -32.94 8.99
CA GLY A 315 30.95 -32.23 9.85
C GLY A 315 32.00 -31.38 9.13
N GLY A 316 32.58 -30.49 9.85
CA GLY A 316 33.78 -29.73 9.45
C GLY A 316 33.97 -28.52 10.34
N GLU A 317 34.61 -28.72 11.47
CA GLU A 317 35.23 -27.63 12.23
C GLU A 317 36.25 -26.92 11.36
N SER A 318 36.16 -25.63 11.19
CA SER A 318 37.27 -24.81 10.74
C SER A 318 37.54 -23.68 11.74
N ARG A 319 38.72 -23.78 12.33
CA ARG A 319 39.30 -22.85 13.29
C ARG A 319 39.45 -21.44 12.70
N SER A 320 39.11 -20.49 13.52
CA SER A 320 39.39 -19.06 13.35
C SER A 320 40.91 -18.80 13.49
N PRO A 321 41.55 -17.96 12.67
CA PRO A 321 42.88 -17.46 12.98
C PRO A 321 42.79 -16.18 13.78
N ALA A 322 43.66 -16.13 14.80
CA ALA A 322 43.85 -15.05 15.73
C ALA A 322 44.38 -13.78 15.04
N ARG A 323 43.96 -12.64 15.57
CA ARG A 323 44.54 -11.31 15.29
C ARG A 323 45.94 -11.25 15.94
N SER A 324 46.90 -10.73 15.24
CA SER A 324 48.13 -10.13 15.80
C SER A 324 48.42 -8.82 15.09
N THR A 325 48.54 -7.78 15.95
CA THR A 325 49.12 -6.44 15.82
C THR A 325 48.54 -5.53 14.74
#